data_578f4ddd032a8a32023ef15ec30fe94a
#
_entry.id   578f4ddd032a8a32023ef15ec30fe94a
#
_cell.length_a   1.000
_cell.length_b   1.000
_cell.length_c   1.000
_cell.angle_alpha   90.00
_cell.angle_beta   90.00
_cell.angle_gamma   90.00
#
_symmetry.space_group_name_H-M   'P 1'
#
loop_
_entity.id
_entity.type
_entity.pdbx_description
1 polymer ?
#
loop_
_entity_poly.entity_id
_entity_poly.type
_entity_poly.pdbx_seq_one_letter_code
_entity_poly.pdbx_strand_id
1 'polypeptide(L)'
;LDELEPVCARQDIIRMINEAGLVTADDEVRRYIVKLVNETRNNSNIAIGASPRATLALLSAAKANAYINGKTSCSIDVKNIAVTVLAHRIKLKPKNLTGQLSSEEVINNIVWN
;
A
#
# COMPACT_ATOMS: atom_id res chain seq x y z
N LEU A 1 -9.24 -31.82 4.18
CA LEU A 1 -9.32 -30.56 4.92
C LEU A 1 -9.22 -30.77 6.42
N ASP A 2 -9.80 -31.83 6.92
CA ASP A 2 -9.69 -32.18 8.34
C ASP A 2 -8.25 -32.53 8.74
N GLU A 3 -7.43 -32.85 7.76
CA GLU A 3 -6.03 -33.18 7.97
C GLU A 3 -5.12 -31.94 8.03
N LEU A 4 -5.64 -30.78 7.64
CA LEU A 4 -4.88 -29.55 7.66
C LEU A 4 -5.07 -28.86 9.01
N GLU A 5 -4.03 -28.85 9.79
CA GLU A 5 -4.02 -28.08 11.02
C GLU A 5 -3.86 -26.58 10.69
N PRO A 6 -4.59 -25.70 11.38
CA PRO A 6 -4.38 -24.26 11.17
C PRO A 6 -2.95 -23.86 11.57
N VAL A 7 -2.33 -23.03 10.74
CA VAL A 7 -0.99 -22.53 11.00
C VAL A 7 -0.94 -21.71 12.28
N CYS A 8 -2.06 -21.01 12.58
CA CYS A 8 -2.19 -20.22 13.79
C CYS A 8 -3.64 -20.21 14.27
N ALA A 9 -3.84 -20.02 15.57
CA ALA A 9 -5.15 -19.87 16.16
C ALA A 9 -5.64 -18.43 15.98
N ARG A 10 -6.97 -18.23 16.18
CA ARG A 10 -7.59 -16.91 16.12
C ARG A 10 -6.89 -15.90 17.04
N GLN A 11 -6.51 -16.34 18.23
CA GLN A 11 -5.81 -15.49 19.20
C GLN A 11 -4.45 -15.03 18.67
N ASP A 12 -3.76 -15.89 17.92
CA ASP A 12 -2.49 -15.54 17.31
C ASP A 12 -2.66 -14.48 16.22
N ILE A 13 -3.73 -14.57 15.44
CA ILE A 13 -4.06 -13.59 14.40
C ILE A 13 -4.34 -12.23 15.05
N ILE A 14 -5.15 -12.20 16.12
CA ILE A 14 -5.46 -10.97 16.82
C ILE A 14 -4.19 -10.33 17.40
N ARG A 15 -3.32 -11.15 17.98
CA ARG A 15 -2.03 -10.68 18.51
C ARG A 15 -1.17 -10.06 17.40
N MET A 16 -1.08 -10.72 16.25
CA MET A 16 -0.31 -10.22 15.13
C MET A 16 -0.84 -8.90 14.60
N ILE A 17 -2.16 -8.74 14.51
CA ILE A 17 -2.77 -7.47 14.09
C ILE A 17 -2.40 -6.37 15.06
N ASN A 18 -2.49 -6.62 16.37
CA ASN A 18 -2.15 -5.64 17.38
C ASN A 18 -0.67 -5.28 17.36
N GLU A 19 0.20 -6.27 17.24
CA GLU A 19 1.65 -6.06 17.18
C GLU A 19 2.06 -5.31 15.90
N ALA A 20 1.45 -5.66 14.76
CA ALA A 20 1.71 -4.94 13.51
C ALA A 20 1.34 -3.47 13.62
N GLY A 21 0.27 -3.15 14.34
CA GLY A 21 -0.14 -1.77 14.60
C GLY A 21 0.87 -0.97 15.40
N LEU A 22 1.74 -1.64 16.16
CA LEU A 22 2.77 -0.99 16.97
C LEU A 22 4.07 -0.72 16.19
N VAL A 23 4.18 -1.20 14.96
CA VAL A 23 5.33 -0.89 14.11
C VAL A 23 5.40 0.62 13.91
N THR A 24 6.60 1.19 14.02
CA THR A 24 6.80 2.63 13.97
C THR A 24 6.70 3.16 12.54
N ALA A 25 5.94 4.24 12.37
CA ALA A 25 5.93 5.04 11.16
C ALA A 25 6.20 6.49 11.57
N ASP A 26 7.40 7.00 11.27
CA ASP A 26 7.76 8.35 11.64
C ASP A 26 7.08 9.39 10.74
N ASP A 27 7.27 10.67 11.04
CA ASP A 27 6.63 11.75 10.29
C ASP A 27 7.06 11.77 8.83
N GLU A 28 8.30 11.41 8.55
CA GLU A 28 8.82 11.35 7.19
C GLU A 28 8.09 10.31 6.34
N VAL A 29 7.86 9.12 6.92
CA VAL A 29 7.09 8.06 6.27
C VAL A 29 5.67 8.52 6.01
N ARG A 30 5.03 9.13 6.99
CA ARG A 30 3.65 9.63 6.86
C ARG A 30 3.53 10.70 5.79
N ARG A 31 4.48 11.62 5.74
CA ARG A 31 4.52 12.67 4.69
C ARG A 31 4.70 12.05 3.32
N TYR A 32 5.53 11.05 3.21
CA TYR A 32 5.76 10.36 1.95
C TYR A 32 4.49 9.67 1.45
N ILE A 33 3.75 9.01 2.34
CA ILE A 33 2.47 8.37 2.00
C ILE A 33 1.47 9.41 1.50
N VAL A 34 1.33 10.53 2.19
CA VAL A 34 0.45 11.62 1.77
C VAL A 34 0.86 12.15 0.41
N LYS A 35 2.16 12.32 0.18
CA LYS A 35 2.68 12.76 -1.10
C LYS A 35 2.31 11.80 -2.23
N LEU A 36 2.49 10.49 -2.01
CA LEU A 36 2.12 9.49 -3.01
C LEU A 36 0.63 9.54 -3.35
N VAL A 37 -0.22 9.61 -2.35
CA VAL A 37 -1.67 9.66 -2.55
C VAL A 37 -2.05 10.95 -3.30
N ASN A 38 -1.45 12.07 -2.94
CA ASN A 38 -1.70 13.34 -3.64
C ASN A 38 -1.23 13.30 -5.08
N GLU A 39 -0.11 12.66 -5.37
CA GLU A 39 0.37 12.50 -6.74
C GLU A 39 -0.59 11.69 -7.60
N THR A 40 -1.31 10.72 -7.03
CA THR A 40 -2.34 9.99 -7.77
C THR A 40 -3.49 10.90 -8.21
N ARG A 41 -3.77 11.95 -7.44
CA ARG A 41 -4.83 12.92 -7.77
C ARG A 41 -4.40 13.94 -8.82
N ASN A 42 -3.11 14.16 -8.96
CA ASN A 42 -2.55 15.16 -9.86
C ASN A 42 -1.87 14.57 -11.10
N ASN A 43 -1.85 13.25 -11.23
CA ASN A 43 -1.18 12.58 -12.35
C ASN A 43 -2.03 12.70 -13.62
N SER A 44 -1.37 13.02 -14.74
CA SER A 44 -2.04 13.22 -16.04
C SER A 44 -2.70 11.95 -16.58
N ASN A 45 -2.29 10.79 -16.13
CA ASN A 45 -2.84 9.52 -16.60
C ASN A 45 -4.01 9.02 -15.74
N ILE A 46 -4.28 9.69 -14.63
CA ILE A 46 -5.28 9.24 -13.66
C ILE A 46 -6.49 10.15 -13.69
N ALA A 47 -7.68 9.56 -13.95
CA ALA A 47 -8.94 10.29 -13.93
C ALA A 47 -9.43 10.49 -12.49
N ILE A 48 -9.38 9.43 -11.69
CA ILE A 48 -9.80 9.47 -10.30
C ILE A 48 -8.65 8.94 -9.46
N GLY A 49 -8.07 9.81 -8.63
CA GLY A 49 -7.00 9.46 -7.72
C GLY A 49 -7.49 8.69 -6.50
N ALA A 50 -6.56 8.26 -5.69
CA ALA A 50 -6.87 7.52 -4.48
C ALA A 50 -7.57 8.41 -3.44
N SER A 51 -8.51 7.81 -2.70
CA SER A 51 -9.25 8.51 -1.65
C SER A 51 -8.39 8.69 -0.40
N PRO A 52 -8.83 9.54 0.56
CA PRO A 52 -8.13 9.64 1.85
C PRO A 52 -8.01 8.31 2.60
N ARG A 53 -8.92 7.38 2.37
CA ARG A 53 -8.83 6.03 2.96
C ARG A 53 -7.62 5.27 2.45
N ALA A 54 -7.15 5.59 1.26
CA ALA A 54 -5.95 4.97 0.71
C ALA A 54 -4.71 5.28 1.55
N THR A 55 -4.65 6.48 2.14
CA THR A 55 -3.55 6.84 3.04
C THR A 55 -3.49 5.89 4.24
N LEU A 56 -4.64 5.64 4.86
CA LEU A 56 -4.72 4.72 6.00
C LEU A 56 -4.44 3.28 5.58
N ALA A 57 -4.97 2.86 4.43
CA ALA A 57 -4.74 1.52 3.92
C ALA A 57 -3.26 1.28 3.63
N LEU A 58 -2.59 2.25 3.01
CA LEU A 58 -1.17 2.13 2.70
C LEU A 58 -0.33 2.09 3.98
N LEU A 59 -0.64 2.94 4.95
CA LEU A 59 0.06 2.93 6.23
C LEU A 59 -0.09 1.59 6.95
N SER A 60 -1.31 1.08 7.04
CA SER A 60 -1.57 -0.21 7.69
C SER A 60 -0.87 -1.37 6.97
N ALA A 61 -0.90 -1.36 5.64
CA ALA A 61 -0.26 -2.40 4.83
C ALA A 61 1.27 -2.35 4.97
N ALA A 62 1.84 -1.14 5.01
CA ALA A 62 3.28 -0.98 5.20
C ALA A 62 3.74 -1.48 6.57
N LYS A 63 2.98 -1.17 7.61
CA LYS A 63 3.26 -1.68 8.97
C LYS A 63 3.16 -3.21 9.03
N ALA A 64 2.15 -3.78 8.41
CA ALA A 64 1.98 -5.23 8.36
C ALA A 64 3.14 -5.89 7.59
N ASN A 65 3.55 -5.30 6.47
CA ASN A 65 4.68 -5.81 5.70
C ASN A 65 5.97 -5.79 6.50
N ALA A 66 6.22 -4.70 7.21
CA ALA A 66 7.39 -4.58 8.08
C ALA A 66 7.34 -5.62 9.21
N TYR A 67 6.20 -5.80 9.81
CA TYR A 67 6.00 -6.77 10.90
C TYR A 67 6.31 -8.20 10.43
N ILE A 68 5.77 -8.58 9.28
CA ILE A 68 6.00 -9.92 8.70
C ILE A 68 7.49 -10.14 8.43
N ASN A 69 8.21 -9.09 8.04
CA ASN A 69 9.64 -9.16 7.78
C ASN A 69 10.52 -8.96 9.02
N GLY A 70 9.91 -8.94 10.21
CA GLY A 70 10.64 -8.84 11.46
C GLY A 70 11.20 -7.46 11.78
N LYS A 71 10.67 -6.42 11.15
CA LYS A 71 11.15 -5.04 11.36
C LYS A 71 10.30 -4.31 12.39
N THR A 72 10.89 -3.29 13.00
CA THR A 72 10.19 -2.42 13.96
C THR A 72 9.77 -1.09 13.36
N SER A 73 10.18 -0.80 12.12
CA SER A 73 9.80 0.41 11.38
C SER A 73 9.48 0.06 9.93
N CYS A 74 8.71 0.91 9.26
CA CYS A 74 8.17 0.61 7.94
C CYS A 74 8.61 1.57 6.83
N SER A 75 9.76 2.20 6.95
CA SER A 75 10.17 3.25 6.02
C SER A 75 10.24 2.80 4.55
N ILE A 76 10.93 1.70 4.28
CA ILE A 76 11.05 1.20 2.90
C ILE A 76 9.85 0.37 2.47
N ASP A 77 9.10 -0.15 3.43
CA ASP A 77 7.97 -1.03 3.17
C ASP A 77 6.84 -0.30 2.43
N VAL A 78 6.76 1.02 2.58
CA VAL A 78 5.79 1.83 1.85
C VAL A 78 5.98 1.67 0.34
N LYS A 79 7.21 1.78 -0.14
CA LYS A 79 7.48 1.63 -1.57
C LYS A 79 7.18 0.23 -2.07
N ASN A 80 7.54 -0.77 -1.28
CA ASN A 80 7.35 -2.18 -1.65
C ASN A 80 5.88 -2.57 -1.76
N ILE A 81 5.01 -1.95 -0.98
CA ILE A 81 3.59 -2.30 -0.95
C ILE A 81 2.70 -1.31 -1.69
N ALA A 82 3.21 -0.13 -2.04
CA ALA A 82 2.41 0.96 -2.59
C ALA A 82 1.71 0.59 -3.89
N VAL A 83 2.39 -0.10 -4.80
CA VAL A 83 1.79 -0.50 -6.07
C VAL A 83 0.59 -1.40 -5.84
N THR A 84 0.75 -2.41 -5.00
CA THR A 84 -0.31 -3.36 -4.67
C THR A 84 -1.52 -2.66 -4.04
N VAL A 85 -1.27 -1.74 -3.11
CA VAL A 85 -2.36 -1.06 -2.38
C VAL A 85 -3.05 -0.02 -3.25
N LEU A 86 -2.29 0.78 -4.00
CA LEU A 86 -2.84 1.94 -4.71
C LEU A 86 -3.39 1.61 -6.09
N ALA A 87 -2.86 0.59 -6.77
CA ALA A 87 -3.26 0.30 -8.16
C ALA A 87 -4.76 0.03 -8.30
N HIS A 88 -5.38 -0.59 -7.31
CA HIS A 88 -6.82 -0.90 -7.31
C HIS A 88 -7.69 0.23 -6.78
N ARG A 89 -7.09 1.34 -6.38
CA ARG A 89 -7.78 2.47 -5.75
C ARG A 89 -7.81 3.71 -6.63
N ILE A 90 -7.32 3.59 -7.86
CA ILE A 90 -7.31 4.68 -8.84
C ILE A 90 -8.06 4.26 -10.10
N LYS A 91 -8.46 5.26 -10.88
CA LYS A 91 -9.07 5.04 -12.18
C LYS A 91 -8.31 5.82 -13.23
N LEU A 92 -7.86 5.13 -14.27
CA LEU A 92 -7.11 5.77 -15.35
C LEU A 92 -8.01 6.53 -16.28
N LYS A 93 -7.46 7.56 -16.92
CA LYS A 93 -8.15 8.27 -18.01
C LYS A 93 -8.26 7.36 -19.20
N PRO A 94 -9.41 7.40 -19.93
CA PRO A 94 -9.49 6.70 -21.22
C PRO A 94 -8.48 7.31 -22.17
N LYS A 95 -7.69 6.45 -22.81
CA LYS A 95 -6.70 6.85 -23.79
C LYS A 95 -6.87 6.02 -25.05
N ASN A 96 -6.14 6.42 -26.10
CA ASN A 96 -6.05 5.61 -27.30
C ASN A 96 -5.54 4.22 -26.96
N LEU A 97 -5.98 3.23 -27.72
CA LEU A 97 -5.70 1.83 -27.47
C LEU A 97 -4.21 1.50 -27.41
N THR A 98 -3.41 2.25 -28.16
CA THR A 98 -1.97 2.03 -28.18
C THR A 98 -1.28 2.89 -27.12
N GLY A 99 -0.39 2.29 -26.33
CA GLY A 99 0.42 3.00 -25.36
C GLY A 99 -0.24 3.29 -24.03
N GLN A 100 -1.41 2.70 -23.76
CA GLN A 100 -2.04 2.86 -22.46
C GLN A 100 -1.31 2.06 -21.40
N LEU A 101 -0.96 2.73 -20.30
CA LEU A 101 -0.33 2.08 -19.16
C LEU A 101 -1.39 1.41 -18.28
N SER A 102 -1.00 0.34 -17.59
CA SER A 102 -1.85 -0.26 -16.56
C SER A 102 -1.79 0.60 -15.29
N SER A 103 -2.74 0.36 -14.38
CA SER A 103 -2.75 1.03 -13.07
C SER A 103 -1.44 0.74 -12.31
N GLU A 104 -0.97 -0.49 -12.36
CA GLU A 104 0.28 -0.88 -11.70
C GLU A 104 1.47 -0.10 -12.26
N GLU A 105 1.56 0.05 -13.58
CA GLU A 105 2.64 0.79 -14.22
C GLU A 105 2.62 2.26 -13.84
N VAL A 106 1.43 2.88 -13.81
CA VAL A 106 1.29 4.29 -13.44
C VAL A 106 1.75 4.50 -11.99
N ILE A 107 1.27 3.68 -11.07
CA ILE A 107 1.68 3.78 -9.66
C ILE A 107 3.16 3.49 -9.50
N ASN A 108 3.67 2.49 -10.19
CA ASN A 108 5.10 2.14 -10.12
C ASN A 108 5.97 3.32 -10.56
N ASN A 109 5.58 4.02 -11.60
CA ASN A 109 6.29 5.22 -12.06
C ASN A 109 6.26 6.34 -11.01
N ILE A 110 5.15 6.51 -10.32
CA ILE A 110 5.05 7.51 -9.24
C ILE A 110 5.97 7.15 -8.07
N VAL A 111 5.96 5.88 -7.68
CA VAL A 111 6.73 5.42 -6.49
C VAL A 111 8.24 5.51 -6.73
N TRP A 112 8.70 5.13 -7.92
CA TRP A 112 10.14 4.97 -8.20
C TRP A 112 10.77 6.11 -8.99
N ASN A 113 10.02 7.18 -9.19
CA ASN A 113 10.59 8.40 -9.78
C ASN A 113 11.04 9.40 -8.69
#